data_cd0a8b8aae8d5e618a76c6026896598c
#
_entry.id   cd0a8b8aae8d5e618a76c6026896598c
#
_cell.length_a   1.000
_cell.length_b   1.000
_cell.length_c   1.000
_cell.angle_alpha   90.00
_cell.angle_beta   90.00
_cell.angle_gamma   90.00
#
_symmetry.space_group_name_H-M   'P 1'
#
loop_
_entity.id
_entity.type
_entity.pdbx_description
1 polymer ?
#
loop_
_entity_poly.entity_id
_entity_poly.type
_entity_poly.pdbx_seq_one_letter_code
_entity_poly.pdbx_strand_id
1 'polypeptide(L)'
;MWGSSKTARRFGRLCVTAVAALIIAGAGSQPAYAQDEAGFQAYLGQLRQQALADGVTARTADAVFPTLTLNDRVIALDRAQPGSGSSSAIPAFAPYRAQHVDAARIGRGRQTYLAQRGRLQRIERETGVPESIMVAIWGHETNYGSYTGNFDLLRSLASLAYEGRRRTLFAGEFIAGLKMLDRGVTREQLKGSWAGATGNPQFLPSIYLRLARDGDGDGRADIWNSPADTLASIANYFANAGWRAG
;
A
#
# COMPACT_ATOMS: atom_id res chain seq x y z
N MET A 1 -6.41 -51.26 -60.56
CA MET A 1 -7.58 -52.15 -60.76
C MET A 1 -8.73 -51.49 -60.06
N TRP A 2 -9.56 -50.87 -60.78
CA TRP A 2 -10.93 -51.17 -61.14
C TRP A 2 -11.82 -51.32 -59.90
N GLY A 3 -12.94 -50.68 -59.70
CA GLY A 3 -13.85 -49.95 -60.59
C GLY A 3 -15.00 -49.47 -59.71
N SER A 4 -15.52 -48.32 -60.07
CA SER A 4 -16.79 -48.07 -60.73
C SER A 4 -18.02 -48.61 -60.01
N SER A 5 -19.03 -47.98 -59.73
CA SER A 5 -19.98 -47.01 -60.25
C SER A 5 -21.34 -47.28 -59.56
N LYS A 6 -22.21 -46.45 -59.29
CA LYS A 6 -23.32 -45.76 -60.00
C LYS A 6 -24.42 -45.37 -58.99
N THR A 7 -24.78 -44.12 -59.10
CA THR A 7 -26.15 -43.55 -59.20
C THR A 7 -27.37 -44.31 -58.66
N ALA A 8 -28.15 -43.58 -57.80
CA ALA A 8 -29.59 -43.36 -58.13
C ALA A 8 -30.22 -42.24 -57.28
N ARG A 9 -30.84 -41.34 -57.97
CA ARG A 9 -31.75 -40.30 -57.47
C ARG A 9 -33.01 -40.91 -56.89
N ARG A 10 -33.64 -40.29 -55.89
CA ARG A 10 -35.08 -40.09 -55.82
C ARG A 10 -35.51 -38.98 -54.85
N PHE A 11 -36.32 -38.16 -55.45
CA PHE A 11 -37.16 -37.06 -54.98
C PHE A 11 -38.01 -37.33 -53.71
N GLY A 12 -38.21 -36.25 -52.94
CA GLY A 12 -39.56 -35.92 -52.48
C GLY A 12 -39.78 -35.93 -50.99
N ARG A 13 -39.82 -34.80 -50.35
CA ARG A 13 -41.05 -34.21 -49.75
C ARG A 13 -40.70 -33.06 -48.86
N LEU A 14 -41.24 -31.88 -49.23
CA LEU A 14 -41.32 -30.74 -48.33
C LEU A 14 -42.06 -31.14 -47.05
N CYS A 15 -41.45 -30.86 -45.93
CA CYS A 15 -42.16 -30.61 -44.67
C CYS A 15 -41.69 -29.25 -44.16
N VAL A 16 -42.63 -28.31 -44.24
CA VAL A 16 -42.52 -27.00 -43.58
C VAL A 16 -42.64 -27.24 -42.09
N THR A 17 -41.56 -27.07 -41.38
CA THR A 17 -41.59 -27.01 -39.89
C THR A 17 -41.12 -25.63 -39.49
N ALA A 18 -42.01 -24.94 -38.79
CA ALA A 18 -41.83 -23.62 -38.25
C ALA A 18 -40.57 -23.57 -37.33
N VAL A 19 -39.62 -22.70 -37.69
CA VAL A 19 -38.50 -22.37 -36.82
C VAL A 19 -39.02 -21.35 -35.82
N ALA A 20 -39.31 -21.84 -34.61
CA ALA A 20 -39.49 -20.98 -33.46
C ALA A 20 -38.10 -20.36 -33.11
N ALA A 21 -37.91 -19.07 -33.41
CA ALA A 21 -36.74 -18.30 -32.99
C ALA A 21 -36.78 -18.19 -31.48
N LEU A 22 -35.98 -19.00 -30.81
CA LEU A 22 -35.68 -18.85 -29.40
C LEU A 22 -34.74 -17.61 -29.25
N ILE A 23 -35.31 -16.47 -28.89
CA ILE A 23 -34.53 -15.30 -28.47
C ILE A 23 -33.95 -15.70 -27.11
N ILE A 24 -32.74 -16.24 -27.10
CA ILE A 24 -31.90 -16.31 -25.91
C ILE A 24 -31.48 -14.88 -25.63
N ALA A 25 -32.20 -14.22 -24.69
CA ALA A 25 -31.73 -13.01 -24.08
C ALA A 25 -30.37 -13.35 -23.42
N GLY A 26 -29.30 -13.00 -24.10
CA GLY A 26 -27.98 -13.06 -23.53
C GLY A 26 -27.96 -12.15 -22.31
N ALA A 27 -28.06 -12.75 -21.13
CA ALA A 27 -27.62 -12.09 -19.91
C ALA A 27 -26.15 -11.79 -20.11
N GLY A 28 -25.85 -10.58 -20.57
CA GLY A 28 -24.49 -10.09 -20.67
C GLY A 28 -23.88 -10.21 -19.28
N SER A 29 -22.94 -11.12 -19.14
CA SER A 29 -22.09 -11.17 -17.95
C SER A 29 -21.43 -9.80 -17.85
N GLN A 30 -21.89 -8.99 -16.91
CA GLN A 30 -21.21 -7.76 -16.57
C GLN A 30 -19.76 -8.14 -16.21
N PRO A 31 -18.76 -7.41 -16.69
CA PRO A 31 -17.38 -7.72 -16.37
C PRO A 31 -17.24 -7.73 -14.86
N ALA A 32 -16.55 -8.75 -14.32
CA ALA A 32 -16.33 -8.95 -12.87
C ALA A 32 -15.86 -7.66 -12.16
N TYR A 33 -15.16 -6.79 -12.85
CA TYR A 33 -14.72 -5.47 -12.37
C TYR A 33 -15.86 -4.51 -11.98
N ALA A 34 -16.97 -4.52 -12.67
CA ALA A 34 -18.11 -3.64 -12.34
C ALA A 34 -18.84 -4.10 -11.06
N GLN A 35 -18.83 -5.39 -10.79
CA GLN A 35 -19.41 -5.95 -9.56
C GLN A 35 -18.52 -5.68 -8.36
N ASP A 36 -17.19 -5.73 -8.53
CA ASP A 36 -16.22 -5.44 -7.46
C ASP A 36 -16.23 -3.94 -7.08
N GLU A 37 -16.33 -3.02 -8.04
CA GLU A 37 -16.42 -1.58 -7.74
C GLU A 37 -17.72 -1.26 -6.99
N ALA A 38 -18.87 -1.83 -7.35
CA ALA A 38 -20.11 -1.62 -6.64
C ALA A 38 -20.04 -2.14 -5.19
N GLY A 39 -19.45 -3.31 -4.98
CA GLY A 39 -19.18 -3.86 -3.65
C GLY A 39 -18.22 -2.98 -2.84
N PHE A 40 -17.18 -2.46 -3.49
CA PHE A 40 -16.25 -1.52 -2.86
C PHE A 40 -16.95 -0.24 -2.40
N GLN A 41 -17.80 0.35 -3.23
CA GLN A 41 -18.57 1.55 -2.87
C GLN A 41 -19.54 1.29 -1.70
N ALA A 42 -20.18 0.14 -1.67
CA ALA A 42 -21.02 -0.27 -0.53
C ALA A 42 -20.18 -0.41 0.76
N TYR A 43 -18.99 -1.01 0.67
CA TYR A 43 -18.05 -1.11 1.78
C TYR A 43 -17.57 0.26 2.27
N LEU A 44 -17.28 1.19 1.37
CA LEU A 44 -16.90 2.56 1.73
C LEU A 44 -17.96 3.25 2.59
N GLY A 45 -19.24 2.98 2.36
CA GLY A 45 -20.33 3.48 3.22
C GLY A 45 -20.19 3.03 4.66
N GLN A 46 -19.86 1.76 4.89
CA GLN A 46 -19.62 1.21 6.24
C GLN A 46 -18.32 1.77 6.86
N LEU A 47 -17.25 1.83 6.08
CA LEU A 47 -15.95 2.34 6.51
C LEU A 47 -16.04 3.83 6.90
N ARG A 48 -16.88 4.61 6.19
CA ARG A 48 -17.13 6.01 6.52
C ARG A 48 -17.83 6.15 7.88
N GLN A 49 -18.84 5.34 8.16
CA GLN A 49 -19.50 5.35 9.47
C GLN A 49 -18.52 5.01 10.58
N GLN A 50 -17.68 3.99 10.38
CA GLN A 50 -16.64 3.64 11.33
C GLN A 50 -15.64 4.78 11.53
N ALA A 51 -15.18 5.44 10.48
CA ALA A 51 -14.24 6.56 10.56
C ALA A 51 -14.81 7.73 11.37
N LEU A 52 -16.09 8.08 11.17
CA LEU A 52 -16.78 9.12 11.94
C LEU A 52 -16.94 8.71 13.42
N ALA A 53 -17.30 7.47 13.69
CA ALA A 53 -17.40 6.94 15.06
C ALA A 53 -16.04 6.96 15.78
N ASP A 54 -14.95 6.74 15.05
CA ASP A 54 -13.58 6.80 15.55
C ASP A 54 -13.02 8.24 15.66
N GLY A 55 -13.85 9.25 15.38
CA GLY A 55 -13.50 10.66 15.59
C GLY A 55 -12.84 11.38 14.41
N VAL A 56 -12.91 10.81 13.20
CA VAL A 56 -12.57 11.55 11.96
C VAL A 56 -13.61 12.64 11.72
N THR A 57 -13.19 13.84 11.33
CA THR A 57 -14.13 14.92 11.06
C THR A 57 -14.98 14.65 9.83
N ALA A 58 -16.25 15.08 9.85
CA ALA A 58 -17.14 14.98 8.69
C ALA A 58 -16.53 15.68 7.46
N ARG A 59 -15.86 16.83 7.67
CA ARG A 59 -15.17 17.56 6.62
C ARG A 59 -14.14 16.69 5.89
N THR A 60 -13.30 15.97 6.62
CA THR A 60 -12.29 15.08 6.03
C THR A 60 -12.94 13.88 5.35
N ALA A 61 -13.94 13.29 5.98
CA ALA A 61 -14.68 12.19 5.36
C ALA A 61 -15.34 12.62 4.04
N ASP A 62 -16.04 13.73 4.02
CA ASP A 62 -16.73 14.24 2.82
C ASP A 62 -15.76 14.64 1.68
N ALA A 63 -14.56 15.08 2.03
CA ALA A 63 -13.53 15.38 1.05
C ALA A 63 -12.85 14.12 0.46
N VAL A 64 -12.72 13.04 1.23
CA VAL A 64 -11.92 11.87 0.82
C VAL A 64 -12.78 10.78 0.19
N PHE A 65 -13.86 10.35 0.85
CA PHE A 65 -14.62 9.15 0.42
C PHE A 65 -15.10 9.21 -1.02
N PRO A 66 -15.60 10.35 -1.56
CA PRO A 66 -16.04 10.43 -2.96
C PRO A 66 -14.92 10.28 -4.00
N THR A 67 -13.64 10.41 -3.57
CA THR A 67 -12.47 10.30 -4.46
C THR A 67 -11.91 8.88 -4.55
N LEU A 68 -12.43 7.95 -3.75
CA LEU A 68 -11.90 6.60 -3.64
C LEU A 68 -12.49 5.69 -4.71
N THR A 69 -11.63 4.98 -5.40
CA THR A 69 -11.96 3.92 -6.36
C THR A 69 -11.15 2.68 -6.04
N LEU A 70 -11.65 1.50 -6.39
CA LEU A 70 -10.93 0.25 -6.16
C LEU A 70 -9.55 0.27 -6.86
N ASN A 71 -8.57 -0.35 -6.25
CA ASN A 71 -7.22 -0.47 -6.81
C ASN A 71 -6.82 -1.95 -6.92
N ASP A 72 -7.14 -2.57 -8.06
CA ASP A 72 -6.85 -3.98 -8.32
C ASP A 72 -5.36 -4.30 -8.28
N ARG A 73 -4.51 -3.33 -8.69
CA ARG A 73 -3.05 -3.49 -8.63
C ARG A 73 -2.56 -3.70 -7.19
N VAL A 74 -3.11 -2.96 -6.25
CA VAL A 74 -2.75 -3.10 -4.82
C VAL A 74 -3.19 -4.46 -4.29
N ILE A 75 -4.38 -4.92 -4.65
CA ILE A 75 -4.88 -6.25 -4.29
C ILE A 75 -4.01 -7.34 -4.88
N ALA A 76 -3.62 -7.22 -6.15
CA ALA A 76 -2.73 -8.18 -6.79
C ALA A 76 -1.35 -8.26 -6.10
N LEU A 77 -0.78 -7.11 -5.73
CA LEU A 77 0.48 -7.04 -4.99
C LEU A 77 0.38 -7.70 -3.60
N ASP A 78 -0.74 -7.51 -2.90
CA ASP A 78 -0.97 -8.14 -1.61
C ASP A 78 -1.09 -9.67 -1.71
N ARG A 79 -1.82 -10.16 -2.73
CA ARG A 79 -1.98 -11.60 -2.99
C ARG A 79 -0.67 -12.28 -3.42
N ALA A 80 0.24 -11.53 -4.04
CA ALA A 80 1.55 -12.03 -4.46
C ALA A 80 2.58 -12.13 -3.33
N GLN A 81 2.24 -11.70 -2.09
CA GLN A 81 3.16 -11.78 -0.96
C GLN A 81 3.45 -13.23 -0.55
N PRO A 82 4.70 -13.58 -0.21
CA PRO A 82 5.04 -14.88 0.36
C PRO A 82 4.21 -15.17 1.62
N GLY A 83 3.71 -16.38 1.74
CA GLY A 83 2.84 -16.77 2.86
C GLY A 83 1.34 -16.82 2.52
N SER A 84 0.92 -16.36 1.35
CA SER A 84 -0.46 -16.53 0.84
C SER A 84 -0.71 -17.93 0.22
N GLY A 85 0.06 -18.95 0.64
CA GLY A 85 -0.11 -20.34 0.17
C GLY A 85 0.97 -20.88 -0.78
N SER A 86 1.96 -20.06 -1.17
CA SER A 86 3.11 -20.56 -1.93
C SER A 86 4.28 -20.88 -1.01
N SER A 87 4.75 -22.12 -1.02
CA SER A 87 5.99 -22.55 -0.37
C SER A 87 7.21 -22.05 -1.15
N SER A 88 7.42 -20.75 -1.18
CA SER A 88 8.67 -20.22 -1.74
C SER A 88 9.79 -20.42 -0.72
N ALA A 89 10.84 -21.12 -1.13
CA ALA A 89 12.06 -21.25 -0.33
C ALA A 89 12.56 -19.84 0.08
N ILE A 90 12.96 -19.70 1.34
CA ILE A 90 13.52 -18.43 1.82
C ILE A 90 14.77 -18.11 0.98
N PRO A 91 14.85 -16.95 0.31
CA PRO A 91 16.01 -16.59 -0.50
C PRO A 91 17.29 -16.56 0.33
N ALA A 92 18.41 -16.95 -0.27
CA ALA A 92 19.71 -16.86 0.40
C ALA A 92 20.03 -15.41 0.80
N PHE A 93 20.55 -15.21 2.01
CA PHE A 93 20.83 -13.87 2.57
C PHE A 93 21.89 -13.10 1.77
N ALA A 94 22.90 -13.75 1.24
CA ALA A 94 24.00 -13.07 0.55
C ALA A 94 23.56 -12.28 -0.71
N PRO A 95 22.75 -12.83 -1.63
CA PRO A 95 22.16 -12.06 -2.73
C PRO A 95 21.26 -10.92 -2.26
N TYR A 96 20.42 -11.17 -1.26
CA TYR A 96 19.57 -10.14 -0.66
C TYR A 96 20.41 -8.98 -0.14
N ARG A 97 21.44 -9.27 0.66
CA ARG A 97 22.36 -8.23 1.18
C ARG A 97 23.02 -7.45 0.05
N ALA A 98 23.51 -8.12 -1.00
CA ALA A 98 24.19 -7.45 -2.12
C ALA A 98 23.28 -6.43 -2.84
N GLN A 99 21.99 -6.71 -2.94
CA GLN A 99 21.03 -5.79 -3.53
C GLN A 99 20.69 -4.59 -2.62
N HIS A 100 20.77 -4.76 -1.30
CA HIS A 100 20.32 -3.76 -0.32
C HIS A 100 21.46 -2.98 0.33
N VAL A 101 22.70 -3.47 0.23
CA VAL A 101 23.88 -2.84 0.83
C VAL A 101 24.97 -2.75 -0.23
N ASP A 102 24.83 -1.78 -1.16
CA ASP A 102 25.77 -1.48 -2.21
C ASP A 102 26.68 -0.28 -1.86
N ALA A 103 27.77 -0.12 -2.61
CA ALA A 103 28.75 0.95 -2.39
C ALA A 103 28.13 2.36 -2.52
N ALA A 104 27.16 2.53 -3.43
CA ALA A 104 26.51 3.83 -3.64
C ALA A 104 25.63 4.19 -2.44
N ARG A 105 24.86 3.24 -1.89
CA ARG A 105 24.06 3.44 -0.66
C ARG A 105 24.96 3.73 0.53
N ILE A 106 26.07 3.01 0.69
CA ILE A 106 27.07 3.28 1.74
C ILE A 106 27.65 4.68 1.59
N GLY A 107 27.98 5.10 0.37
CA GLY A 107 28.48 6.45 0.10
C GLY A 107 27.49 7.55 0.49
N ARG A 108 26.22 7.40 0.09
CA ARG A 108 25.14 8.32 0.51
C ARG A 108 24.95 8.33 2.02
N GLY A 109 25.01 7.16 2.67
CA GLY A 109 24.91 7.06 4.13
C GLY A 109 25.99 7.82 4.87
N ARG A 110 27.23 7.74 4.41
CA ARG A 110 28.35 8.53 4.96
C ARG A 110 28.13 10.03 4.79
N GLN A 111 27.65 10.46 3.63
CA GLN A 111 27.32 11.86 3.39
C GLN A 111 26.20 12.34 4.30
N THR A 112 25.11 11.56 4.40
CA THR A 112 23.99 11.85 5.30
C THR A 112 24.43 11.91 6.75
N TYR A 113 25.24 10.95 7.18
CA TYR A 113 25.81 10.94 8.54
C TYR A 113 26.59 12.22 8.84
N LEU A 114 27.51 12.63 7.97
CA LEU A 114 28.29 13.84 8.14
C LEU A 114 27.42 15.10 8.16
N ALA A 115 26.46 15.19 7.26
CA ALA A 115 25.52 16.32 7.18
C ALA A 115 24.61 16.45 8.41
N GLN A 116 24.27 15.34 9.06
CA GLN A 116 23.34 15.30 10.18
C GLN A 116 24.03 15.04 11.55
N ARG A 117 25.35 14.99 11.60
CA ARG A 117 26.11 14.52 12.76
C ARG A 117 25.69 15.16 14.08
N GLY A 118 25.57 16.46 14.13
CA GLY A 118 25.19 17.16 15.37
C GLY A 118 23.79 16.80 15.87
N ARG A 119 22.83 16.57 14.93
CA ARG A 119 21.49 16.08 15.27
C ARG A 119 21.52 14.63 15.75
N LEU A 120 22.22 13.77 15.04
CA LEU A 120 22.37 12.37 15.37
C LEU A 120 22.91 12.19 16.79
N GLN A 121 23.98 12.89 17.14
CA GLN A 121 24.57 12.86 18.49
C GLN A 121 23.60 13.32 19.58
N ARG A 122 22.79 14.37 19.29
CA ARG A 122 21.77 14.82 20.25
C ARG A 122 20.71 13.75 20.45
N ILE A 123 20.16 13.20 19.35
CA ILE A 123 19.11 12.18 19.41
C ILE A 123 19.62 10.90 20.09
N GLU A 124 20.86 10.47 19.82
CA GLU A 124 21.44 9.32 20.50
C GLU A 124 21.55 9.53 22.02
N ARG A 125 21.99 10.72 22.48
CA ARG A 125 22.02 11.03 23.92
C ARG A 125 20.63 11.02 24.56
N GLU A 126 19.61 11.44 23.84
CA GLU A 126 18.22 11.52 24.32
C GLU A 126 17.52 10.16 24.35
N THR A 127 17.83 9.28 23.38
CA THR A 127 17.07 8.04 23.14
C THR A 127 17.87 6.77 23.42
N GLY A 128 19.20 6.86 23.47
CA GLY A 128 20.09 5.70 23.51
C GLY A 128 20.17 4.92 22.19
N VAL A 129 19.52 5.37 21.13
CA VAL A 129 19.56 4.71 19.82
C VAL A 129 20.79 5.21 19.05
N PRO A 130 21.72 4.31 18.64
CA PRO A 130 22.97 4.71 17.98
C PRO A 130 22.74 5.47 16.68
N GLU A 131 23.59 6.48 16.41
CA GLU A 131 23.63 7.26 15.19
C GLU A 131 23.59 6.38 13.93
N SER A 132 24.37 5.29 13.94
CA SER A 132 24.48 4.36 12.82
C SER A 132 23.17 3.63 12.50
N ILE A 133 22.36 3.31 13.51
CA ILE A 133 21.06 2.64 13.34
C ILE A 133 20.08 3.58 12.64
N MET A 134 19.98 4.83 13.12
CA MET A 134 19.08 5.81 12.50
C MET A 134 19.40 6.04 11.02
N VAL A 135 20.67 6.20 10.67
CA VAL A 135 21.11 6.39 9.28
C VAL A 135 20.90 5.14 8.44
N ALA A 136 21.19 3.94 9.00
CA ALA A 136 21.02 2.68 8.29
C ALA A 136 19.54 2.41 7.95
N ILE A 137 18.62 2.64 8.89
CA ILE A 137 17.18 2.48 8.66
C ILE A 137 16.70 3.44 7.58
N TRP A 138 17.02 4.73 7.67
CA TRP A 138 16.62 5.68 6.64
C TRP A 138 17.15 5.28 5.25
N GLY A 139 18.41 4.84 5.19
CA GLY A 139 19.00 4.34 3.95
C GLY A 139 18.34 3.08 3.42
N HIS A 140 17.95 2.16 4.29
CA HIS A 140 17.29 0.91 3.90
C HIS A 140 15.86 1.15 3.39
N GLU A 141 15.08 1.95 4.12
CA GLU A 141 13.67 2.18 3.82
C GLU A 141 13.45 2.98 2.53
N THR A 142 14.14 4.10 2.36
CA THR A 142 13.85 5.02 1.26
C THR A 142 15.09 5.48 0.49
N ASN A 143 16.25 4.85 0.73
CA ASN A 143 17.51 5.29 0.15
C ASN A 143 17.75 6.79 0.41
N TYR A 144 17.60 7.19 1.67
CA TYR A 144 17.72 8.59 2.15
C TYR A 144 16.72 9.54 1.50
N GLY A 145 15.49 9.10 1.34
CA GLY A 145 14.39 9.89 0.76
C GLY A 145 14.35 9.90 -0.77
N SER A 146 15.23 9.16 -1.45
CA SER A 146 15.22 9.10 -2.91
C SER A 146 13.99 8.38 -3.49
N TYR A 147 13.36 7.51 -2.72
CA TYR A 147 12.17 6.77 -3.13
C TYR A 147 11.29 6.43 -1.93
N THR A 148 10.16 7.09 -1.82
CA THR A 148 9.17 6.90 -0.73
C THR A 148 7.91 6.13 -1.16
N GLY A 149 7.82 5.77 -2.45
CA GLY A 149 6.62 5.21 -3.05
C GLY A 149 5.69 6.28 -3.62
N ASN A 150 4.81 5.87 -4.54
CA ASN A 150 3.92 6.77 -5.27
C ASN A 150 2.44 6.32 -5.26
N PHE A 151 2.10 5.30 -4.49
CA PHE A 151 0.71 4.90 -4.34
C PHE A 151 -0.05 5.92 -3.49
N ASP A 152 -1.27 6.24 -3.91
CA ASP A 152 -2.21 6.94 -3.03
C ASP A 152 -2.52 6.06 -1.82
N LEU A 153 -2.13 6.53 -0.65
CA LEU A 153 -2.16 5.76 0.57
C LEU A 153 -3.59 5.38 0.98
N LEU A 154 -4.50 6.34 0.95
CA LEU A 154 -5.87 6.10 1.39
C LEU A 154 -6.62 5.19 0.41
N ARG A 155 -6.42 5.38 -0.88
CA ARG A 155 -6.99 4.49 -1.89
C ARG A 155 -6.46 3.05 -1.73
N SER A 156 -5.17 2.91 -1.48
CA SER A 156 -4.54 1.61 -1.26
C SER A 156 -5.08 0.91 -0.03
N LEU A 157 -5.12 1.59 1.10
CA LEU A 157 -5.59 1.05 2.38
C LEU A 157 -7.08 0.67 2.34
N ALA A 158 -7.93 1.52 1.72
CA ALA A 158 -9.34 1.21 1.54
C ALA A 158 -9.54 -0.04 0.67
N SER A 159 -8.77 -0.19 -0.42
CA SER A 159 -8.83 -1.36 -1.31
C SER A 159 -8.39 -2.64 -0.60
N LEU A 160 -7.32 -2.59 0.20
CA LEU A 160 -6.85 -3.72 1.00
C LEU A 160 -7.82 -4.09 2.13
N ALA A 161 -8.45 -3.11 2.75
CA ALA A 161 -9.48 -3.36 3.74
C ALA A 161 -10.72 -4.02 3.12
N TYR A 162 -11.12 -3.60 1.92
CA TYR A 162 -12.21 -4.21 1.16
C TYR A 162 -11.90 -5.65 0.78
N GLU A 163 -10.71 -5.94 0.25
CA GLU A 163 -10.26 -7.28 -0.14
C GLU A 163 -10.41 -8.28 1.02
N GLY A 164 -10.14 -7.86 2.25
CA GLY A 164 -10.59 -8.54 3.46
C GLY A 164 -9.57 -9.45 4.13
N ARG A 165 -8.47 -9.85 3.48
CA ARG A 165 -7.46 -10.76 4.06
C ARG A 165 -6.87 -10.22 5.37
N ARG A 166 -6.67 -8.90 5.46
CA ARG A 166 -6.21 -8.19 6.66
C ARG A 166 -7.09 -6.97 6.95
N ARG A 167 -8.42 -7.16 6.86
CA ARG A 167 -9.41 -6.07 6.91
C ARG A 167 -9.23 -5.15 8.10
N THR A 168 -9.20 -5.70 9.30
CA THR A 168 -9.09 -4.90 10.54
C THR A 168 -7.84 -4.03 10.55
N LEU A 169 -6.70 -4.58 10.12
CA LEU A 169 -5.45 -3.82 10.02
C LEU A 169 -5.61 -2.65 9.05
N PHE A 170 -5.98 -2.93 7.81
CA PHE A 170 -6.02 -1.90 6.78
C PHE A 170 -7.13 -0.87 6.96
N ALA A 171 -8.27 -1.26 7.53
CA ALA A 171 -9.32 -0.31 7.93
C ALA A 171 -8.82 0.63 9.04
N GLY A 172 -8.12 0.09 10.04
CA GLY A 172 -7.50 0.90 11.10
C GLY A 172 -6.46 1.88 10.57
N GLU A 173 -5.59 1.42 9.66
CA GLU A 173 -4.58 2.30 9.03
C GLU A 173 -5.21 3.35 8.10
N PHE A 174 -6.30 3.01 7.39
CA PHE A 174 -7.07 3.97 6.61
C PHE A 174 -7.63 5.08 7.49
N ILE A 175 -8.29 4.72 8.60
CA ILE A 175 -8.84 5.69 9.56
C ILE A 175 -7.73 6.54 10.19
N ALA A 176 -6.60 5.94 10.53
CA ALA A 176 -5.44 6.68 11.00
C ALA A 176 -4.93 7.69 9.94
N GLY A 177 -4.92 7.30 8.66
CA GLY A 177 -4.59 8.21 7.55
C GLY A 177 -5.56 9.40 7.44
N LEU A 178 -6.86 9.20 7.65
CA LEU A 178 -7.84 10.29 7.73
C LEU A 178 -7.56 11.22 8.92
N LYS A 179 -7.21 10.67 10.08
CA LYS A 179 -6.80 11.47 11.26
C LYS A 179 -5.50 12.25 11.03
N MET A 180 -4.61 11.79 10.17
CA MET A 180 -3.43 12.56 9.76
C MET A 180 -3.87 13.81 8.96
N LEU A 181 -4.85 13.69 8.05
CA LEU A 181 -5.42 14.85 7.35
C LEU A 181 -6.06 15.85 8.32
N ASP A 182 -6.81 15.36 9.32
CA ASP A 182 -7.40 16.21 10.37
C ASP A 182 -6.34 16.98 11.17
N ARG A 183 -5.11 16.45 11.25
CA ARG A 183 -3.96 17.09 11.91
C ARG A 183 -3.09 17.95 10.97
N GLY A 184 -3.56 18.16 9.72
CA GLY A 184 -2.89 19.06 8.78
C GLY A 184 -1.85 18.42 7.86
N VAL A 185 -1.69 17.09 7.90
CA VAL A 185 -0.95 16.38 6.83
C VAL A 185 -1.74 16.50 5.54
N THR A 186 -1.08 16.79 4.43
CA THR A 186 -1.77 16.99 3.15
C THR A 186 -2.00 15.67 2.41
N ARG A 187 -2.96 15.67 1.47
CA ARG A 187 -3.22 14.50 0.63
C ARG A 187 -2.00 14.13 -0.23
N GLU A 188 -1.23 15.11 -0.66
CA GLU A 188 0.00 14.95 -1.44
C GLU A 188 1.09 14.23 -0.65
N GLN A 189 1.18 14.50 0.65
CA GLN A 189 2.11 13.80 1.56
C GLN A 189 1.67 12.35 1.80
N LEU A 190 0.36 12.05 1.70
CA LEU A 190 -0.17 10.68 1.85
C LEU A 190 0.04 9.84 0.58
N LYS A 191 1.28 9.84 0.08
CA LYS A 191 1.79 8.89 -0.91
C LYS A 191 2.83 7.99 -0.26
N GLY A 192 2.93 6.77 -0.75
CA GLY A 192 3.85 5.82 -0.15
C GLY A 192 3.87 4.46 -0.83
N SER A 193 4.13 3.42 -0.05
CA SER A 193 4.08 2.05 -0.51
C SER A 193 2.63 1.60 -0.79
N TRP A 194 2.49 0.55 -1.56
CA TRP A 194 1.18 -0.06 -1.85
C TRP A 194 0.46 -0.58 -0.58
N ALA A 195 1.21 -0.90 0.48
CA ALA A 195 0.71 -1.43 1.74
C ALA A 195 0.53 -0.38 2.85
N GLY A 196 0.67 0.91 2.54
CA GLY A 196 0.32 1.99 3.46
C GLY A 196 1.49 2.61 4.22
N ALA A 197 2.75 2.25 3.94
CA ALA A 197 3.91 2.92 4.53
C ALA A 197 4.20 4.24 3.82
N THR A 198 4.54 5.30 4.57
CA THR A 198 4.73 6.66 4.05
C THR A 198 5.90 7.39 4.70
N GLY A 199 6.37 8.43 4.01
CA GLY A 199 7.48 9.26 4.45
C GLY A 199 8.84 8.55 4.41
N ASN A 200 9.88 9.26 4.81
CA ASN A 200 11.25 8.74 4.83
C ASN A 200 11.44 7.48 5.69
N PRO A 201 10.82 7.35 6.89
CA PRO A 201 10.96 6.17 7.73
C PRO A 201 9.99 5.05 7.37
N GLN A 202 9.17 5.20 6.31
CA GLN A 202 8.14 4.24 5.89
C GLN A 202 7.22 3.80 7.04
N PHE A 203 6.69 4.78 7.78
CA PHE A 203 5.74 4.55 8.85
C PHE A 203 4.33 4.27 8.30
N LEU A 204 3.63 3.35 8.95
CA LEU A 204 2.19 3.24 8.81
C LEU A 204 1.50 4.45 9.47
N PRO A 205 0.30 4.87 9.02
CA PRO A 205 -0.43 6.01 9.58
C PRO A 205 -0.58 5.97 11.10
N SER A 206 -0.92 4.83 11.66
CA SER A 206 -1.06 4.66 13.12
C SER A 206 0.26 4.85 13.86
N ILE A 207 1.38 4.44 13.26
CA ILE A 207 2.73 4.64 13.80
C ILE A 207 3.10 6.12 13.75
N TYR A 208 2.82 6.79 12.62
CA TYR A 208 3.03 8.24 12.50
C TYR A 208 2.29 8.99 13.61
N LEU A 209 1.01 8.76 13.77
CA LEU A 209 0.19 9.44 14.78
C LEU A 209 0.69 9.28 16.22
N ARG A 210 1.33 8.16 16.49
CA ARG A 210 1.82 7.81 17.84
C ARG A 210 3.28 8.16 18.07
N LEU A 211 4.13 8.00 17.07
CA LEU A 211 5.58 7.98 17.25
C LEU A 211 6.37 8.99 16.43
N ALA A 212 5.75 9.67 15.45
CA ALA A 212 6.45 10.73 14.73
C ALA A 212 6.83 11.86 15.70
N ARG A 213 8.01 12.45 15.48
CA ARG A 213 8.59 13.49 16.32
C ARG A 213 9.01 14.70 15.50
N ASP A 214 8.73 15.86 16.05
CA ASP A 214 9.33 17.11 15.65
C ASP A 214 10.78 17.14 16.17
N GLY A 215 11.73 16.99 15.29
CA GLY A 215 13.17 16.89 15.60
C GLY A 215 13.91 18.22 15.46
N ASP A 216 13.33 19.24 14.83
CA ASP A 216 13.89 20.57 14.65
C ASP A 216 13.16 21.67 15.45
N GLY A 217 12.01 21.35 16.05
CA GLY A 217 11.27 22.24 16.94
C GLY A 217 10.36 23.24 16.22
N ASP A 218 9.97 22.96 14.97
CA ASP A 218 9.09 23.84 14.18
C ASP A 218 7.59 23.68 14.51
N GLY A 219 7.24 22.73 15.37
CA GLY A 219 5.88 22.39 15.80
C GLY A 219 5.19 21.35 14.92
N ARG A 220 5.90 20.70 14.00
CA ARG A 220 5.40 19.67 13.11
C ARG A 220 6.31 18.43 13.13
N ALA A 221 5.78 17.29 12.75
CA ALA A 221 6.57 16.09 12.51
C ALA A 221 6.56 15.76 11.02
N ASP A 222 7.35 16.52 10.22
CA ASP A 222 7.43 16.36 8.77
C ASP A 222 8.42 15.24 8.39
N ILE A 223 7.96 14.00 8.48
CA ILE A 223 8.76 12.83 8.11
C ILE A 223 9.00 12.70 6.58
N TRP A 224 8.42 13.57 5.77
CA TRP A 224 8.58 13.57 4.30
C TRP A 224 9.73 14.45 3.85
N ASN A 225 9.88 15.65 4.44
CA ASN A 225 10.81 16.67 3.98
C ASN A 225 11.89 17.04 5.01
N SER A 226 11.66 16.80 6.31
CA SER A 226 12.63 17.12 7.37
C SER A 226 13.52 15.91 7.72
N PRO A 227 14.83 15.96 7.43
CA PRO A 227 15.79 14.99 7.96
C PRO A 227 15.81 14.91 9.48
N ALA A 228 15.58 16.03 10.17
CA ALA A 228 15.56 16.08 11.61
C ALA A 228 14.41 15.25 12.19
N ASP A 229 13.21 15.42 11.64
CA ASP A 229 12.00 14.70 12.07
C ASP A 229 12.07 13.24 11.69
N THR A 230 12.63 12.94 10.51
CA THR A 230 12.89 11.57 10.07
C THR A 230 13.75 10.82 11.10
N LEU A 231 14.91 11.39 11.47
CA LEU A 231 15.84 10.76 12.39
C LEU A 231 15.28 10.67 13.81
N ALA A 232 14.63 11.73 14.30
CA ALA A 232 13.98 11.74 15.60
C ALA A 232 12.84 10.73 15.68
N SER A 233 12.06 10.60 14.61
CA SER A 233 10.97 9.63 14.53
C SER A 233 11.48 8.18 14.51
N ILE A 234 12.53 7.88 13.73
CA ILE A 234 13.17 6.56 13.74
C ILE A 234 13.67 6.21 15.14
N ALA A 235 14.40 7.11 15.79
CA ALA A 235 14.92 6.88 17.14
C ALA A 235 13.79 6.67 18.15
N ASN A 236 12.75 7.50 18.10
CA ASN A 236 11.60 7.36 18.98
C ASN A 236 10.86 6.03 18.78
N TYR A 237 10.76 5.54 17.52
CA TYR A 237 10.20 4.23 17.23
C TYR A 237 10.99 3.11 17.94
N PHE A 238 12.33 3.10 17.83
CA PHE A 238 13.16 2.09 18.47
C PHE A 238 13.12 2.19 20.00
N ALA A 239 13.18 3.39 20.55
CA ALA A 239 13.07 3.61 22.00
C ALA A 239 11.73 3.07 22.55
N ASN A 240 10.62 3.34 21.85
CA ASN A 240 9.30 2.81 22.23
C ASN A 240 9.17 1.29 22.00
N ALA A 241 9.93 0.72 21.07
CA ALA A 241 9.98 -0.73 20.85
C ALA A 241 10.87 -1.46 21.88
N GLY A 242 11.44 -0.75 22.86
CA GLY A 242 12.25 -1.34 23.93
C GLY A 242 13.74 -1.42 23.61
N TRP A 243 14.24 -0.56 22.71
CA TRP A 243 15.68 -0.45 22.48
C TRP A 243 16.43 -0.23 23.80
N ARG A 244 17.49 -0.99 24.00
CA ARG A 244 18.43 -0.81 25.12
C ARG A 244 19.82 -0.55 24.55
N ALA A 245 20.44 0.53 24.99
CA ALA A 245 21.85 0.77 24.72
C ALA A 245 22.67 -0.39 25.34
N GLY A 246 23.49 -1.04 24.51
CA GLY A 246 24.35 -2.16 24.91
C GLY A 246 25.67 -1.71 25.50
#